data_7cb46f5d6d95423bd11e933986eb0f6f
#
_entry.id   7cb46f5d6d95423bd11e933986eb0f6f
#
_cell.length_a   1.000
_cell.length_b   1.000
_cell.length_c   1.000
_cell.angle_alpha   90.00
_cell.angle_beta   90.00
_cell.angle_gamma   90.00
#
_symmetry.space_group_name_H-M   'P 1'
#
loop_
_entity.id
_entity.type
_entity.pdbx_description
1 polymer ?
#
loop_
_entity_poly.entity_id
_entity_poly.type
_entity_poly.pdbx_seq_one_letter_code
_entity_poly.pdbx_strand_id
1 'polypeptide(L)' 'MNEDLVLQNRLKEIRQEKKLSQDALAKMVGVSRNTISSIETLQFCPTAKLALVLCVALDKRFEEIFYF' A
#
# COMPACT_ATOMS: atom_id res chain seq x y z
N MET A 1 7.59 -21.25 -8.09
CA MET A 1 6.83 -20.00 -7.92
C MET A 1 6.29 -19.56 -9.26
N ASN A 2 5.05 -19.11 -9.31
CA ASN A 2 4.43 -18.66 -10.56
C ASN A 2 4.80 -17.19 -10.80
N GLU A 3 5.58 -16.94 -11.86
CA GLU A 3 6.04 -15.58 -12.20
C GLU A 3 4.91 -14.70 -12.75
N ASP A 4 3.79 -15.29 -13.14
CA ASP A 4 2.65 -14.53 -13.63
C ASP A 4 1.81 -13.92 -12.52
N LEU A 5 2.06 -14.31 -11.27
CA LEU A 5 1.35 -13.73 -10.13
C LEU A 5 1.89 -12.35 -9.80
N VAL A 6 1.05 -11.35 -9.96
CA VAL A 6 1.38 -9.96 -9.63
C VAL A 6 0.55 -9.57 -8.41
N LEU A 7 1.22 -9.12 -7.36
CA LEU A 7 0.54 -8.68 -6.14
C LEU A 7 -0.24 -7.40 -6.44
N GLN A 8 -1.56 -7.48 -6.31
CA GLN A 8 -2.47 -6.35 -6.48
C GLN A 8 -2.73 -5.70 -5.13
N ASN A 9 -3.29 -4.49 -5.14
CA ASN A 9 -3.65 -3.86 -3.89
C ASN A 9 -4.85 -2.92 -4.05
N ARG A 10 -5.52 -2.67 -2.92
CA ARG A 10 -6.60 -1.69 -2.81
C ARG A 10 -6.15 -0.49 -2.00
N LEU A 11 -4.86 -0.18 -2.03
CA LEU A 11 -4.28 0.87 -1.21
C LEU A 11 -4.95 2.22 -1.47
N LYS A 12 -5.14 2.56 -2.74
CA LYS A 12 -5.77 3.83 -3.12
C LYS A 12 -7.18 3.94 -2.58
N GLU A 13 -7.99 2.89 -2.77
CA GLU A 13 -9.39 2.90 -2.33
C GLU A 13 -9.49 3.04 -0.82
N ILE A 14 -8.67 2.28 -0.09
CA ILE A 14 -8.69 2.31 1.38
C ILE A 14 -8.18 3.65 1.88
N ARG A 15 -7.11 4.18 1.27
CA ARG A 15 -6.58 5.50 1.61
C ARG A 15 -7.67 6.57 1.44
N GLN A 16 -8.40 6.51 0.34
CA GLN A 16 -9.48 7.47 0.05
C GLN A 16 -10.64 7.33 1.03
N GLU A 17 -10.99 6.11 1.42
CA GLU A 17 -11.99 5.88 2.47
C GLU A 17 -11.60 6.57 3.77
N LYS A 18 -10.31 6.56 4.09
CA LYS A 18 -9.77 7.21 5.29
C LYS A 18 -9.55 8.71 5.10
N LYS A 19 -9.87 9.24 3.90
CA LYS A 19 -9.70 10.66 3.56
C LYS A 19 -8.26 11.14 3.70
N LEU A 20 -7.32 10.26 3.36
CA LEU A 20 -5.89 10.55 3.40
C LEU A 20 -5.37 10.84 2.00
N SER A 21 -4.54 11.88 1.87
CA SER A 21 -3.78 12.11 0.65
C SER A 21 -2.62 11.11 0.57
N GLN A 22 -2.02 10.98 -0.61
CA GLN A 22 -0.81 10.17 -0.75
C GLN A 22 0.30 10.69 0.16
N ASP A 23 0.44 12.02 0.24
CA ASP A 23 1.46 12.65 1.08
C ASP A 23 1.21 12.36 2.57
N ALA A 24 -0.03 12.47 3.00
CA ALA A 24 -0.38 12.19 4.40
C ALA A 24 -0.08 10.75 4.78
N LEU A 25 -0.46 9.80 3.94
CA LEU A 25 -0.16 8.39 4.20
C LEU A 25 1.35 8.14 4.20
N ALA A 26 2.07 8.72 3.23
CA ALA A 26 3.52 8.59 3.16
C ALA A 26 4.19 9.05 4.45
N LYS A 27 3.77 10.17 5.01
CA LYS A 27 4.29 10.67 6.27
C LYS A 27 3.99 9.74 7.43
N MET A 28 2.80 9.14 7.46
CA MET A 28 2.41 8.21 8.51
C MET A 28 3.31 6.97 8.55
N VAL A 29 3.74 6.49 7.39
CA VAL A 29 4.52 5.25 7.30
C VAL A 29 6.00 5.49 7.06
N GLY A 30 6.43 6.76 6.96
CA GLY A 30 7.85 7.10 6.89
C GLY A 30 8.49 6.90 5.52
N VAL A 31 7.73 7.08 4.44
CA VAL A 31 8.25 6.97 3.07
C VAL A 31 7.91 8.22 2.28
N SER A 32 8.42 8.33 1.05
CA SER A 32 8.08 9.45 0.18
C SER A 32 6.70 9.26 -0.44
N ARG A 33 6.09 10.38 -0.85
CA ARG A 33 4.84 10.35 -1.60
C ARG A 33 4.97 9.50 -2.86
N ASN A 34 6.11 9.59 -3.56
CA ASN A 34 6.34 8.82 -4.77
C ASN A 34 6.31 7.32 -4.51
N THR A 35 6.75 6.87 -3.34
CA THR A 35 6.68 5.47 -2.95
C THR A 35 5.23 5.01 -2.87
N ILE A 36 4.36 5.80 -2.25
CA ILE A 36 2.92 5.46 -2.16
C ILE A 36 2.32 5.42 -3.57
N SER A 37 2.58 6.43 -4.39
CA SER A 37 2.08 6.47 -5.77
C SER A 37 2.53 5.26 -6.58
N SER A 38 3.80 4.87 -6.45
CA SER A 38 4.36 3.73 -7.19
C SER A 38 3.73 2.41 -6.74
N ILE A 39 3.40 2.27 -5.45
CA ILE A 39 2.70 1.09 -4.95
C ILE A 39 1.30 1.03 -5.54
N GLU A 40 0.57 2.14 -5.52
CA GLU A 40 -0.81 2.20 -6.01
C GLU A 40 -0.91 1.90 -7.51
N THR A 41 0.12 2.25 -8.26
CA THR A 41 0.15 2.03 -9.72
C THR A 41 0.87 0.74 -10.11
N LEU A 42 1.23 -0.10 -9.15
CA LEU A 42 1.91 -1.39 -9.36
C LEU A 42 3.31 -1.28 -9.97
N GLN A 43 3.94 -0.12 -9.84
CA GLN A 43 5.32 0.08 -10.30
C GLN A 43 6.33 -0.38 -9.26
N PHE A 44 5.92 -0.49 -8.01
CA PHE A 44 6.77 -0.89 -6.90
C PHE A 44 5.99 -1.83 -5.98
N CYS A 45 6.57 -3.00 -5.71
CA CYS A 45 6.01 -3.94 -4.73
C CYS A 45 6.66 -3.63 -3.38
N PRO A 46 5.87 -3.28 -2.35
CA PRO A 46 6.46 -2.96 -1.05
C PRO A 46 7.15 -4.16 -0.42
N THR A 47 8.16 -3.88 0.40
CA THR A 47 8.75 -4.92 1.24
C THR A 47 7.70 -5.42 2.23
N ALA A 48 7.94 -6.61 2.80
CA ALA A 48 7.02 -7.15 3.81
C ALA A 48 6.86 -6.18 4.98
N LYS A 49 7.94 -5.55 5.41
CA LYS A 49 7.89 -4.57 6.50
C LYS A 49 6.98 -3.39 6.15
N LEU A 50 7.17 -2.80 4.97
CA LEU A 50 6.37 -1.65 4.56
C LEU A 50 4.90 -2.06 4.39
N ALA A 51 4.63 -3.22 3.81
CA ALA A 51 3.27 -3.71 3.67
C ALA A 51 2.57 -3.83 5.02
N LEU A 52 3.26 -4.36 6.04
CA LEU A 52 2.70 -4.49 7.38
C LEU A 52 2.51 -3.14 8.06
N VAL A 53 3.44 -2.20 7.86
CA VAL A 53 3.29 -0.85 8.40
C VAL A 53 2.08 -0.15 7.78
N LEU A 54 1.84 -0.34 6.48
CA LEU A 54 0.64 0.18 5.83
C LEU A 54 -0.63 -0.41 6.45
N CYS A 55 -0.63 -1.70 6.75
CA CYS A 55 -1.75 -2.36 7.42
C CYS A 55 -2.04 -1.72 8.78
N VAL A 56 -1.01 -1.47 9.57
CA VAL A 56 -1.15 -0.82 10.87
C VAL A 56 -1.69 0.60 10.71
N ALA A 57 -1.11 1.38 9.78
CA ALA A 57 -1.50 2.77 9.58
C ALA A 57 -2.95 2.89 9.14
N LEU A 58 -3.44 1.96 8.34
CA LEU A 58 -4.80 1.99 7.79
C LEU A 58 -5.80 1.16 8.59
N ASP A 59 -5.34 0.49 9.65
CA ASP A 59 -6.17 -0.37 10.49
C ASP A 59 -6.89 -1.43 9.65
N LYS A 60 -6.13 -2.11 8.81
CA LYS A 60 -6.63 -3.16 7.92
C LYS A 60 -5.71 -4.38 8.00
N ARG A 61 -6.28 -5.55 7.75
CA ARG A 61 -5.50 -6.77 7.64
C ARG A 61 -4.81 -6.81 6.28
N PHE A 62 -3.71 -7.56 6.20
CA PHE A 62 -2.92 -7.65 4.97
C PHE A 62 -3.79 -8.03 3.76
N GLU A 63 -4.63 -9.05 3.91
CA GLU A 63 -5.46 -9.53 2.81
C GLU A 63 -6.59 -8.57 2.43
N GLU A 64 -6.87 -7.56 3.26
CA GLU A 64 -7.83 -6.52 2.90
C GLU A 64 -7.20 -5.48 1.97
N ILE A 65 -5.87 -5.37 1.99
CA ILE A 65 -5.16 -4.40 1.16
C ILE A 65 -4.53 -5.09 -0.05
N PHE A 66 -3.84 -6.21 0.17
CA PHE A 66 -3.05 -6.89 -0.86
C PHE A 66 -3.68 -8.23 -1.25
N TYR A 67 -3.64 -8.55 -2.54
CA TYR A 67 -4.25 -9.77 -3.04
C TYR A 67 -3.66 -10.15 -4.42
N PHE A 68 -3.97 -11.31 -4.87
CA PHE A 68 -3.69 -11.77 -6.22
C PHE A 68 -5.01 -11.93 -6.97
#